data_7b356005fd41c437354ad5be99cec01e
#
_entry.id   7b356005fd41c437354ad5be99cec01e
#
_cell.length_a   1.000
_cell.length_b   1.000
_cell.length_c   1.000
_cell.angle_alpha   90.00
_cell.angle_beta   90.00
_cell.angle_gamma   90.00
#
_symmetry.space_group_name_H-M   'P 1'
#
loop_
_entity.id
_entity.type
_entity.pdbx_description
1 polymer ?
#
loop_
_entity_poly.entity_id
_entity_poly.type
_entity_poly.pdbx_seq_one_letter_code
_entity_poly.pdbx_strand_id
1 'polypeptide(L)'
;MQVVKERIKTVRDKEGRRETSKEQLRRMCKDIADSISEPLERTDGETGEKRTETASDWMGGVYDIRYIVDREKRYYSAELLVAGGGPTVWVNLNTKEVEGYWGCDRVNEPFIDNLGLDDYMEEMYGS
;
A
#
# COMPACT_ATOMS: atom_id res chain seq x y z
N MET A 1 -4.76 6.10 -4.59
CA MET A 1 -5.11 4.73 -4.16
C MET A 1 -6.52 4.73 -3.56
N GLN A 2 -7.44 3.97 -4.14
CA GLN A 2 -8.82 3.89 -3.66
C GLN A 2 -9.19 2.48 -3.15
N VAL A 3 -8.26 1.55 -3.28
CA VAL A 3 -8.49 0.14 -3.01
C VAL A 3 -8.94 -0.12 -1.57
N VAL A 4 -8.37 0.64 -0.61
CA VAL A 4 -8.60 0.43 0.83
C VAL A 4 -10.06 0.67 1.23
N LYS A 5 -10.68 1.75 0.74
CA LYS A 5 -12.06 2.10 1.11
C LYS A 5 -13.07 1.08 0.60
N GLU A 6 -12.81 0.46 -0.54
CA GLU A 6 -13.70 -0.52 -1.14
C GLU A 6 -13.52 -1.92 -0.55
N ARG A 7 -12.33 -2.20 0.03
CA ARG A 7 -11.96 -3.53 0.50
C ARG A 7 -12.34 -3.83 1.97
N ILE A 8 -12.94 -2.89 2.65
CA ILE A 8 -13.43 -3.11 4.02
C ILE A 8 -14.70 -3.96 4.04
N LYS A 9 -15.36 -4.12 2.90
CA LYS A 9 -16.59 -4.92 2.81
C LYS A 9 -16.32 -6.40 2.96
N THR A 10 -17.18 -7.07 3.76
CA THR A 10 -17.12 -8.52 3.92
C THR A 10 -17.48 -9.23 2.60
N VAL A 11 -16.65 -10.18 2.20
CA VAL A 11 -16.86 -11.00 1.01
C VAL A 11 -17.17 -12.43 1.43
N ARG A 12 -18.05 -13.11 0.68
CA ARG A 12 -18.38 -14.51 0.91
C ARG A 12 -17.58 -15.40 -0.04
N ASP A 13 -17.17 -16.57 0.44
CA ASP A 13 -16.47 -17.55 -0.40
C ASP A 13 -17.47 -18.28 -1.33
N LYS A 14 -16.96 -19.27 -2.10
CA LYS A 14 -17.78 -20.01 -3.07
C LYS A 14 -18.93 -20.79 -2.44
N GLU A 15 -18.79 -21.19 -1.18
CA GLU A 15 -19.81 -21.90 -0.41
C GLU A 15 -20.75 -20.94 0.31
N GLY A 16 -20.61 -19.65 0.12
CA GLY A 16 -21.41 -18.62 0.78
C GLY A 16 -20.97 -18.31 2.20
N ARG A 17 -19.85 -18.87 2.64
CA ARG A 17 -19.31 -18.63 3.98
C ARG A 17 -18.69 -17.22 4.04
N ARG A 18 -19.00 -16.50 5.12
CA ARG A 18 -18.44 -15.19 5.36
C ARG A 18 -16.93 -15.30 5.66
N GLU A 19 -16.11 -14.47 5.01
CA GLU A 19 -14.68 -14.45 5.30
C GLU A 19 -14.43 -13.94 6.74
N THR A 20 -13.40 -14.46 7.38
CA THR A 20 -12.98 -14.02 8.71
C THR A 20 -12.31 -12.65 8.63
N SER A 21 -12.17 -11.96 9.78
CA SER A 21 -11.43 -10.69 9.85
C SER A 21 -10.01 -10.84 9.34
N LYS A 22 -9.35 -11.95 9.66
CA LYS A 22 -7.98 -12.21 9.20
C LYS A 22 -7.90 -12.40 7.68
N GLU A 23 -8.87 -13.14 7.11
CA GLU A 23 -8.94 -13.34 5.66
C GLU A 23 -9.17 -12.00 4.94
N GLN A 24 -10.06 -11.19 5.47
CA GLN A 24 -10.34 -9.85 4.94
C GLN A 24 -9.11 -8.95 5.02
N LEU A 25 -8.39 -8.97 6.14
CA LEU A 25 -7.16 -8.22 6.33
C LEU A 25 -6.09 -8.68 5.33
N ARG A 26 -5.94 -9.99 5.11
CA ARG A 26 -4.99 -10.54 4.15
C ARG A 26 -5.29 -10.10 2.73
N ARG A 27 -6.55 -10.14 2.34
CA ARG A 27 -7.00 -9.69 1.02
C ARG A 27 -6.68 -8.19 0.81
N MET A 28 -6.94 -7.41 1.83
CA MET A 28 -6.65 -5.98 1.83
C MET A 28 -5.15 -5.69 1.64
N CYS A 29 -4.30 -6.38 2.42
CA CYS A 29 -2.84 -6.23 2.32
C CYS A 29 -2.32 -6.72 0.96
N LYS A 30 -2.87 -7.82 0.44
CA LYS A 30 -2.48 -8.34 -0.85
C LYS A 30 -2.85 -7.38 -1.98
N ASP A 31 -4.04 -6.78 -1.92
CA ASP A 31 -4.46 -5.80 -2.93
C ASP A 31 -3.54 -4.58 -2.94
N ILE A 32 -3.12 -4.13 -1.77
CA ILE A 32 -2.17 -3.02 -1.65
C ILE A 32 -0.80 -3.44 -2.21
N ALA A 33 -0.32 -4.63 -1.85
CA ALA A 33 0.95 -5.16 -2.35
C ALA A 33 0.92 -5.28 -3.88
N ASP A 34 -0.18 -5.77 -4.44
CA ASP A 34 -0.36 -5.91 -5.89
C ASP A 34 -0.37 -4.54 -6.57
N SER A 35 -0.95 -3.52 -5.95
CA SER A 35 -0.99 -2.16 -6.51
C SER A 35 0.40 -1.54 -6.64
N ILE A 36 1.35 -1.97 -5.83
CA ILE A 36 2.75 -1.51 -5.89
C ILE A 36 3.54 -2.37 -6.87
N SER A 37 3.35 -3.70 -6.80
CA SER A 37 4.07 -4.66 -7.64
C SER A 37 3.63 -4.61 -9.10
N GLU A 38 2.36 -4.30 -9.33
CA GLU A 38 1.74 -4.25 -10.65
C GLU A 38 1.01 -2.92 -10.84
N PRO A 39 1.77 -1.83 -11.09
CA PRO A 39 1.17 -0.50 -11.24
C PRO A 39 0.13 -0.48 -12.36
N LEU A 40 -1.00 0.19 -12.11
CA LEU A 40 -2.10 0.26 -13.05
C LEU A 40 -1.71 1.07 -14.29
N GLU A 41 -2.14 0.59 -15.46
CA GLU A 41 -2.10 1.37 -16.68
C GLU A 41 -3.37 2.22 -16.78
N ARG A 42 -3.18 3.49 -17.11
CA ARG A 42 -4.29 4.43 -17.34
C ARG A 42 -4.23 4.91 -18.77
N THR A 43 -5.40 5.11 -19.36
CA THR A 43 -5.51 5.71 -20.69
C THR A 43 -5.97 7.15 -20.53
N ASP A 44 -5.22 8.10 -21.14
CA ASP A 44 -5.62 9.49 -21.19
C ASP A 44 -6.86 9.61 -22.08
N GLY A 45 -7.95 10.19 -21.55
CA GLY A 45 -9.21 10.34 -22.27
C GLY A 45 -9.13 11.33 -23.45
N GLU A 46 -8.15 12.24 -23.46
CA GLU A 46 -8.00 13.25 -24.52
C GLU A 46 -7.06 12.79 -25.63
N THR A 47 -5.94 12.15 -25.27
CA THR A 47 -4.90 11.78 -26.22
C THR A 47 -4.90 10.32 -26.59
N GLY A 48 -5.58 9.47 -25.81
CA GLY A 48 -5.56 8.02 -25.98
C GLY A 48 -4.24 7.37 -25.58
N GLU A 49 -3.32 8.12 -25.02
CA GLU A 49 -2.03 7.60 -24.56
C GLU A 49 -2.20 6.76 -23.32
N LYS A 50 -1.48 5.64 -23.28
CA LYS A 50 -1.43 4.78 -22.09
C LYS A 50 -0.33 5.28 -21.17
N ARG A 51 -0.67 5.40 -19.89
CA ARG A 51 0.24 5.84 -18.85
C ARG A 51 0.18 4.89 -17.67
N THR A 52 1.36 4.49 -17.18
CA THR A 52 1.46 3.69 -15.95
C THR A 52 1.35 4.62 -14.74
N GLU A 53 0.66 4.17 -13.70
CA GLU A 53 0.56 4.90 -12.44
C GLU A 53 1.97 5.16 -11.87
N THR A 54 2.23 6.40 -11.43
CA THR A 54 3.50 6.80 -10.83
C THR A 54 3.44 6.68 -9.31
N ALA A 55 4.63 6.74 -8.67
CA ALA A 55 4.71 6.80 -7.20
C ALA A 55 3.89 7.98 -6.66
N SER A 56 3.98 9.14 -7.29
CA SER A 56 3.21 10.33 -6.90
C SER A 56 1.70 10.07 -6.93
N ASP A 57 1.21 9.41 -7.98
CA ASP A 57 -0.22 9.07 -8.10
C ASP A 57 -0.65 8.13 -6.96
N TRP A 58 0.15 7.11 -6.69
CA TRP A 58 -0.13 6.11 -5.66
C TRP A 58 -0.16 6.75 -4.27
N MET A 59 0.75 7.70 -4.02
CA MET A 59 0.88 8.38 -2.72
C MET A 59 -0.36 9.18 -2.32
N GLY A 60 -1.25 9.48 -3.26
CA GLY A 60 -2.50 10.16 -2.96
C GLY A 60 -3.40 9.45 -1.95
N GLY A 61 -3.20 8.15 -1.74
CA GLY A 61 -3.95 7.34 -0.76
C GLY A 61 -3.24 7.15 0.59
N VAL A 62 -2.11 7.81 0.80
CA VAL A 62 -1.32 7.67 2.02
C VAL A 62 -1.77 8.71 3.06
N TYR A 63 -2.06 8.25 4.28
CA TYR A 63 -2.54 9.11 5.37
C TYR A 63 -1.42 9.66 6.23
N ASP A 64 -0.33 8.93 6.37
CA ASP A 64 0.79 9.34 7.22
C ASP A 64 2.09 8.70 6.73
N ILE A 65 3.21 9.36 7.00
CA ILE A 65 4.53 8.92 6.60
C ILE A 65 5.44 8.94 7.82
N ARG A 66 6.14 7.83 8.05
CA ARG A 66 7.20 7.76 9.05
C ARG A 66 8.52 7.54 8.33
N TYR A 67 9.44 8.48 8.45
CA TYR A 67 10.77 8.35 7.90
C TYR A 67 11.68 7.61 8.86
N ILE A 68 12.47 6.68 8.32
CA ILE A 68 13.54 6.01 9.06
C ILE A 68 14.84 6.62 8.58
N VAL A 69 15.63 7.15 9.52
CA VAL A 69 16.86 7.85 9.21
C VAL A 69 18.03 7.20 9.94
N ASP A 70 19.24 7.37 9.39
CA ASP A 70 20.44 6.89 10.02
C ASP A 70 20.93 7.88 11.10
N ARG A 71 22.06 7.57 11.71
CA ARG A 71 22.64 8.38 12.77
C ARG A 71 22.95 9.82 12.33
N GLU A 72 23.28 10.01 11.07
CA GLU A 72 23.56 11.31 10.47
C GLU A 72 22.29 12.00 9.93
N LYS A 73 21.12 11.43 10.23
CA LYS A 73 19.81 11.95 9.80
C LYS A 73 19.61 11.89 8.28
N ARG A 74 20.30 10.97 7.60
CA ARG A 74 20.10 10.72 6.18
C ARG A 74 18.98 9.70 6.01
N TYR A 75 18.23 9.81 4.93
CA TYR A 75 17.16 8.88 4.61
C TYR A 75 17.69 7.44 4.54
N TYR A 76 17.01 6.54 5.23
CA TYR A 76 17.27 5.10 5.18
C TYR A 76 16.09 4.35 4.56
N SER A 77 14.88 4.63 5.05
CA SER A 77 13.65 4.01 4.58
C SER A 77 12.44 4.81 5.04
N ALA A 78 11.24 4.30 4.77
CA ALA A 78 10.00 4.91 5.25
C ALA A 78 8.92 3.85 5.45
N GLU A 79 7.93 4.20 6.26
CA GLU A 79 6.71 3.44 6.44
C GLU A 79 5.54 4.35 6.08
N LEU A 80 4.60 3.82 5.30
CA LEU A 80 3.48 4.58 4.75
C LEU A 80 2.17 4.02 5.30
N LEU A 81 1.40 4.86 6.01
CA LEU A 81 0.10 4.46 6.54
C LEU A 81 -0.95 4.56 5.44
N VAL A 82 -1.55 3.44 5.08
CA VAL A 82 -2.53 3.37 4.00
C VAL A 82 -3.94 3.02 4.47
N ALA A 83 -4.11 2.61 5.72
CA ALA A 83 -5.42 2.40 6.35
C ALA A 83 -5.29 2.54 7.85
N GLY A 84 -6.32 3.09 8.47
CA GLY A 84 -6.40 3.27 9.93
C GLY A 84 -7.84 3.40 10.37
N GLY A 85 -8.07 3.41 11.68
CA GLY A 85 -9.40 3.60 12.26
C GLY A 85 -10.26 2.34 12.36
N GLY A 86 -9.75 1.20 11.97
CA GLY A 86 -10.31 -0.14 12.05
C GLY A 86 -9.13 -1.04 11.81
N PRO A 87 -9.02 -1.77 10.63
CA PRO A 87 -7.75 -2.36 10.27
C PRO A 87 -6.72 -1.23 10.08
N THR A 88 -5.51 -1.45 10.57
CA THR A 88 -4.37 -0.55 10.38
C THR A 88 -3.40 -1.22 9.44
N VAL A 89 -3.02 -0.52 8.36
CA VAL A 89 -2.13 -1.10 7.35
C VAL A 89 -1.00 -0.13 7.04
N TRP A 90 0.22 -0.63 7.15
CA TRP A 90 1.45 0.08 6.82
C TRP A 90 2.14 -0.58 5.64
N VAL A 91 2.68 0.23 4.74
CA VAL A 91 3.62 -0.24 3.71
C VAL A 91 5.01 0.05 4.23
N ASN A 92 5.77 -1.00 4.48
CA ASN A 92 7.14 -0.90 5.01
C ASN A 92 8.13 -1.01 3.85
N LEU A 93 8.77 0.10 3.50
CA LEU A 93 9.70 0.14 2.36
C LEU A 93 11.04 -0.53 2.68
N ASN A 94 11.39 -0.67 3.96
CA ASN A 94 12.62 -1.33 4.37
C ASN A 94 12.54 -2.84 4.17
N THR A 95 11.44 -3.44 4.61
CA THR A 95 11.24 -4.90 4.49
C THR A 95 10.60 -5.30 3.18
N LYS A 96 10.03 -4.33 2.44
CA LYS A 96 9.24 -4.57 1.22
C LYS A 96 8.03 -5.46 1.51
N GLU A 97 7.36 -5.15 2.62
CA GLU A 97 6.15 -5.87 3.03
C GLU A 97 5.03 -4.89 3.40
N VAL A 98 3.80 -5.29 3.09
CA VAL A 98 2.59 -4.62 3.58
C VAL A 98 2.23 -5.31 4.89
N GLU A 99 2.13 -4.53 5.96
CA GLU A 99 1.87 -5.02 7.32
C GLU A 99 0.48 -4.60 7.75
N GLY A 100 -0.38 -5.58 8.02
CA GLY A 100 -1.75 -5.33 8.44
C GLY A 100 -2.00 -5.80 9.87
N TYR A 101 -2.78 -5.00 10.60
CA TYR A 101 -3.15 -5.25 11.99
C TYR A 101 -4.64 -4.99 12.17
N TRP A 102 -5.36 -5.95 12.72
CA TRP A 102 -6.79 -5.78 13.03
C TRP A 102 -7.15 -6.62 14.26
N GLY A 103 -7.40 -5.95 15.40
CA GLY A 103 -7.58 -6.66 16.66
C GLY A 103 -6.32 -7.44 17.03
N CYS A 104 -6.46 -8.76 17.18
CA CYS A 104 -5.35 -9.66 17.47
C CYS A 104 -4.69 -10.24 16.22
N ASP A 105 -5.24 -9.92 15.04
CA ASP A 105 -4.74 -10.45 13.77
C ASP A 105 -3.60 -9.61 13.23
N ARG A 106 -2.61 -10.29 12.66
CA ARG A 106 -1.49 -9.65 11.97
C ARG A 106 -1.22 -10.38 10.66
N VAL A 107 -1.02 -9.63 9.60
CA VAL A 107 -0.75 -10.17 8.26
C VAL A 107 0.39 -9.38 7.63
N ASN A 108 1.30 -10.09 6.95
CA ASN A 108 2.37 -9.48 6.16
C ASN A 108 2.26 -10.02 4.73
N GLU A 109 2.30 -9.13 3.76
CA GLU A 109 2.29 -9.48 2.34
C GLU A 109 3.46 -8.82 1.63
N PRO A 110 4.33 -9.58 0.94
CA PRO A 110 5.48 -9.00 0.26
C PRO A 110 5.06 -8.26 -1.02
N PHE A 111 5.86 -7.29 -1.41
CA PHE A 111 5.69 -6.60 -2.68
C PHE A 111 7.04 -6.32 -3.33
N ILE A 112 6.99 -6.07 -4.65
CA ILE A 112 8.13 -5.59 -5.42
C ILE A 112 7.89 -4.11 -5.68
N ASP A 113 8.84 -3.25 -5.33
CA ASP A 113 8.68 -1.79 -5.46
C ASP A 113 8.87 -1.34 -6.92
N ASN A 114 7.91 -1.70 -7.76
CA ASN A 114 7.90 -1.34 -9.17
C ASN A 114 7.41 0.09 -9.42
N LEU A 115 6.84 0.74 -8.39
CA LEU A 115 6.50 2.15 -8.45
C LEU A 115 7.70 3.05 -8.18
N GLY A 116 8.74 2.54 -7.52
CA GLY A 116 9.86 3.35 -7.07
C GLY A 116 9.52 4.20 -5.87
N LEU A 117 8.74 3.65 -4.94
CA LEU A 117 8.30 4.38 -3.73
C LEU A 117 9.47 4.77 -2.84
N ASP A 118 10.47 3.89 -2.72
CA ASP A 118 11.64 4.17 -1.89
C ASP A 118 12.44 5.36 -2.43
N ASP A 119 12.68 5.39 -3.72
CA ASP A 119 13.37 6.52 -4.38
C ASP A 119 12.54 7.80 -4.26
N TYR A 120 11.22 7.70 -4.42
CA TYR A 120 10.32 8.83 -4.27
C TYR A 120 10.37 9.40 -2.85
N MET A 121 10.36 8.53 -1.83
CA MET A 121 10.43 8.96 -0.43
C MET A 121 11.77 9.58 -0.08
N GLU A 122 12.86 9.04 -0.62
CA GLU A 122 14.20 9.61 -0.44
C GLU A 122 14.28 11.03 -0.99
N GLU A 123 13.74 11.23 -2.19
CA GLU A 123 13.68 12.55 -2.82
C GLU A 123 12.80 13.52 -2.02
N MET A 124 11.66 13.07 -1.55
CA MET A 124 10.76 13.88 -0.71
C MET A 124 11.41 14.26 0.61
N TYR A 125 12.16 13.37 1.21
CA TYR A 125 12.87 13.63 2.47
C TYR A 125 13.95 14.71 2.28
N GLY A 126 14.62 14.71 1.15
CA GLY A 126 15.71 15.65 0.85
C GLY A 126 15.24 17.03 0.36
N SER A 127 13.95 17.19 0.15
CA SER A 127 13.41 18.46 -0.37
C SER A 127 13.19 19.51 0.71
#